data_4e92844e0ea5c6a78ad0f1e0b6551306
#
_entry.id   4e92844e0ea5c6a78ad0f1e0b6551306
#
_cell.length_a   1.000
_cell.length_b   1.000
_cell.length_c   1.000
_cell.angle_alpha   90.00
_cell.angle_beta   90.00
_cell.angle_gamma   90.00
#
_symmetry.space_group_name_H-M   'P 1'
#
loop_
_entity.id
_entity.type
_entity.pdbx_description
1 polymer ?
#
loop_
_entity_poly.entity_id
_entity_poly.type
_entity_poly.pdbx_seq_one_letter_code
_entity_poly.pdbx_strand_id
1 'polypeptide(L)'
;MEFEQIKEYVQGDDIRTLNWKATAKKNSLMVNQFQDEKSQSIYMAIDKGRVMKMPFNGLSLLDYAINATLVLSNVILKKQDKAGMFAFSKRVENRVVAEKRSSQMHQILESLYNIKTDFFESDYSRLYADIKKNINHRSLIILYTNFETLDSLHRQLPYLKGIAKSHLLVVVFFQNTELNEIINSKAVTVQEVYDKVIAEKFAFEKRLIVNELKKYGIYSVLTQPENLTLDTINKYLEIKARGIL
;
A
#
# COMPACT_ATOMS: atom_id res chain seq x y z
N MET A 1 -22.03 10.52 3.26
CA MET A 1 -23.17 9.74 2.70
C MET A 1 -23.13 9.88 1.19
N GLU A 2 -22.92 8.80 0.49
CA GLU A 2 -22.98 8.78 -0.97
C GLU A 2 -24.28 8.12 -1.40
N PHE A 3 -24.91 8.66 -2.45
CA PHE A 3 -26.15 8.09 -2.98
C PHE A 3 -25.86 6.73 -3.60
N GLU A 4 -26.52 5.68 -3.13
CA GLU A 4 -26.32 4.32 -3.65
C GLU A 4 -27.38 3.96 -4.70
N GLN A 5 -28.64 4.00 -4.31
CA GLN A 5 -29.76 3.64 -5.19
C GLN A 5 -31.09 4.19 -4.67
N ILE A 6 -32.12 4.07 -5.51
CA ILE A 6 -33.52 4.29 -5.12
C ILE A 6 -34.18 2.92 -4.96
N LYS A 7 -34.67 2.62 -3.76
CA LYS A 7 -35.40 1.38 -3.47
C LYS A 7 -36.82 1.68 -3.05
N GLU A 8 -37.69 0.68 -3.03
CA GLU A 8 -39.03 0.78 -2.44
C GLU A 8 -38.91 0.94 -0.92
N TYR A 9 -39.79 1.76 -0.36
CA TYR A 9 -39.88 1.98 1.08
C TYR A 9 -40.31 0.68 1.78
N VAL A 10 -39.58 0.30 2.80
CA VAL A 10 -39.93 -0.79 3.72
C VAL A 10 -40.13 -0.19 5.10
N GLN A 11 -41.08 -0.73 5.86
CA GLN A 11 -41.36 -0.26 7.22
C GLN A 11 -40.08 -0.34 8.08
N GLY A 12 -39.61 0.83 8.54
CA GLY A 12 -38.35 1.00 9.26
C GLY A 12 -37.32 1.87 8.52
N ASP A 13 -37.52 2.17 7.22
CA ASP A 13 -36.68 3.13 6.50
C ASP A 13 -36.95 4.57 6.98
N ASP A 14 -35.93 5.42 6.96
CA ASP A 14 -36.03 6.82 7.36
C ASP A 14 -36.89 7.63 6.36
N ILE A 15 -38.03 8.14 6.84
CA ILE A 15 -38.99 8.93 6.04
C ILE A 15 -38.33 10.20 5.44
N ARG A 16 -37.23 10.70 6.04
CA ARG A 16 -36.51 11.87 5.53
C ARG A 16 -35.81 11.60 4.20
N THR A 17 -35.59 10.33 3.85
CA THR A 17 -34.96 9.93 2.60
C THR A 17 -35.93 9.67 1.47
N LEU A 18 -37.24 9.97 1.64
CA LEU A 18 -38.26 9.80 0.60
C LEU A 18 -37.92 10.58 -0.66
N ASN A 19 -37.95 9.88 -1.80
CA ASN A 19 -37.77 10.47 -3.11
C ASN A 19 -39.11 10.70 -3.79
N TRP A 20 -39.69 11.87 -3.60
CA TRP A 20 -41.01 12.21 -4.13
C TRP A 20 -41.12 12.11 -5.66
N LYS A 21 -39.99 12.40 -6.37
CA LYS A 21 -39.95 12.32 -7.83
C LYS A 21 -40.01 10.86 -8.33
N ALA A 22 -39.32 9.95 -7.66
CA ALA A 22 -39.36 8.52 -7.97
C ALA A 22 -40.70 7.92 -7.57
N THR A 23 -41.25 8.29 -6.41
CA THR A 23 -42.58 7.89 -5.91
C THR A 23 -43.65 8.24 -6.89
N ALA A 24 -43.67 9.47 -7.43
CA ALA A 24 -44.64 9.91 -8.42
C ALA A 24 -44.56 9.12 -9.76
N LYS A 25 -43.35 8.62 -10.12
CA LYS A 25 -43.15 7.81 -11.33
C LYS A 25 -43.57 6.36 -11.17
N LYS A 26 -43.34 5.77 -9.99
CA LYS A 26 -43.58 4.32 -9.77
C LYS A 26 -44.88 3.98 -9.05
N ASN A 27 -45.64 4.97 -8.60
CA ASN A 27 -46.87 4.78 -7.82
C ASN A 27 -46.67 3.97 -6.52
N SER A 28 -45.46 3.83 -6.03
CA SER A 28 -45.04 3.22 -4.77
C SER A 28 -44.07 4.15 -4.03
N LEU A 29 -44.09 4.15 -2.70
CA LEU A 29 -43.17 4.97 -1.92
C LEU A 29 -41.75 4.54 -2.17
N MET A 30 -40.91 5.48 -2.64
CA MET A 30 -39.52 5.24 -2.97
C MET A 30 -38.63 6.02 -2.04
N VAL A 31 -37.51 5.42 -1.56
CA VAL A 31 -36.52 6.05 -0.69
C VAL A 31 -35.15 6.06 -1.37
N ASN A 32 -34.41 7.13 -1.14
CA ASN A 32 -33.00 7.18 -1.48
C ASN A 32 -32.23 6.39 -0.42
N GLN A 33 -31.54 5.36 -0.84
CA GLN A 33 -30.61 4.63 -0.01
C GLN A 33 -29.25 5.31 -0.12
N PHE A 34 -28.70 5.71 1.03
CA PHE A 34 -27.37 6.29 1.14
C PHE A 34 -26.45 5.28 1.82
N GLN A 35 -25.28 5.08 1.25
CA GLN A 35 -24.23 4.31 1.87
C GLN A 35 -23.34 5.25 2.69
N ASP A 36 -23.17 4.98 3.99
CA ASP A 36 -22.15 5.66 4.78
C ASP A 36 -20.79 5.16 4.35
N GLU A 37 -20.14 5.89 3.47
CA GLU A 37 -18.74 5.67 3.17
C GLU A 37 -17.93 5.96 4.44
N LYS A 38 -17.70 4.91 5.24
CA LYS A 38 -16.83 5.02 6.42
C LYS A 38 -15.44 5.40 5.93
N SER A 39 -14.98 6.62 6.24
CA SER A 39 -13.64 7.03 5.89
C SER A 39 -12.62 6.11 6.56
N GLN A 40 -11.85 5.42 5.75
CA GLN A 40 -10.86 4.45 6.20
C GLN A 40 -9.54 5.12 6.56
N SER A 41 -8.82 4.57 7.51
CA SER A 41 -7.48 5.04 7.87
C SER A 41 -6.44 4.25 7.06
N ILE A 42 -5.63 4.98 6.29
CA ILE A 42 -4.61 4.40 5.40
C ILE A 42 -3.27 4.98 5.80
N TYR A 43 -2.32 4.10 6.10
CA TYR A 43 -0.96 4.46 6.47
C TYR A 43 0.03 3.95 5.43
N MET A 44 0.89 4.84 4.95
CA MET A 44 2.04 4.51 4.14
C MET A 44 3.25 4.36 5.07
N ALA A 45 3.79 3.15 5.15
CA ALA A 45 5.00 2.82 5.89
C ALA A 45 6.17 2.75 4.91
N ILE A 46 7.15 3.62 5.06
CA ILE A 46 8.30 3.71 4.16
C ILE A 46 9.53 3.15 4.87
N ASP A 47 10.07 2.06 4.33
CA ASP A 47 11.36 1.54 4.73
C ASP A 47 12.45 2.49 4.20
N LYS A 48 13.27 3.05 5.08
CA LYS A 48 14.41 3.91 4.71
C LYS A 48 15.77 3.25 4.95
N GLY A 49 15.76 1.96 5.20
CA GLY A 49 16.95 1.15 5.42
C GLY A 49 17.78 0.91 4.16
N ARG A 50 18.89 0.19 4.33
CA ARG A 50 19.88 -0.09 3.28
C ARG A 50 19.28 -0.66 1.99
N VAL A 51 18.26 -1.50 2.10
CA VAL A 51 17.62 -2.17 0.95
C VAL A 51 16.91 -1.21 -0.01
N MET A 52 16.56 -0.01 0.46
CA MET A 52 15.88 1.02 -0.34
C MET A 52 16.85 2.01 -1.00
N LYS A 53 18.16 1.85 -0.77
CA LYS A 53 19.18 2.70 -1.38
C LYS A 53 19.55 2.31 -2.82
N MET A 54 19.10 1.14 -3.27
CA MET A 54 19.43 0.65 -4.61
C MET A 54 19.05 1.70 -5.67
N PRO A 55 20.02 2.11 -6.53
CA PRO A 55 19.74 3.08 -7.58
C PRO A 55 18.96 2.45 -8.73
N PHE A 56 18.06 3.23 -9.32
CA PHE A 56 17.33 2.89 -10.51
C PHE A 56 17.03 4.16 -11.31
N ASN A 57 17.48 4.23 -12.57
CA ASN A 57 17.29 5.40 -13.46
C ASN A 57 17.62 6.76 -12.79
N GLY A 58 18.72 6.82 -12.03
CA GLY A 58 19.20 8.05 -11.38
C GLY A 58 18.50 8.40 -10.06
N LEU A 59 17.51 7.64 -9.63
CA LEU A 59 16.81 7.77 -8.34
C LEU A 59 17.02 6.52 -7.50
N SER A 60 16.88 6.64 -6.17
CA SER A 60 16.85 5.47 -5.28
C SER A 60 15.43 4.88 -5.20
N LEU A 61 15.32 3.61 -4.78
CA LEU A 61 14.00 3.01 -4.51
C LEU A 61 13.23 3.79 -3.44
N LEU A 62 13.94 4.44 -2.52
CA LEU A 62 13.34 5.34 -1.54
C LEU A 62 12.67 6.54 -2.20
N ASP A 63 13.32 7.17 -3.19
CA ASP A 63 12.76 8.32 -3.90
C ASP A 63 11.46 7.95 -4.63
N TYR A 64 11.43 6.77 -5.25
CA TYR A 64 10.21 6.23 -5.84
C TYR A 64 9.11 6.00 -4.80
N ALA A 65 9.43 5.46 -3.62
CA ALA A 65 8.47 5.25 -2.54
C ALA A 65 7.95 6.58 -1.97
N ILE A 66 8.79 7.60 -1.85
CA ILE A 66 8.41 8.96 -1.44
C ILE A 66 7.41 9.56 -2.45
N ASN A 67 7.75 9.51 -3.74
CA ASN A 67 6.88 10.01 -4.80
C ASN A 67 5.54 9.27 -4.84
N ALA A 68 5.55 7.93 -4.75
CA ALA A 68 4.35 7.13 -4.71
C ALA A 68 3.48 7.46 -3.48
N THR A 69 4.10 7.64 -2.31
CA THR A 69 3.41 8.03 -1.07
C THR A 69 2.75 9.39 -1.22
N LEU A 70 3.42 10.36 -1.82
CA LEU A 70 2.88 11.72 -2.03
C LEU A 70 1.63 11.68 -2.94
N VAL A 71 1.74 11.02 -4.09
CA VAL A 71 0.63 10.91 -5.04
C VAL A 71 -0.53 10.12 -4.46
N LEU A 72 -0.24 8.98 -3.81
CA LEU A 72 -1.25 8.15 -3.18
C LEU A 72 -1.99 8.89 -2.05
N SER A 73 -1.27 9.67 -1.22
CA SER A 73 -1.88 10.49 -0.18
C SER A 73 -2.91 11.47 -0.74
N ASN A 74 -2.59 12.12 -1.87
CA ASN A 74 -3.52 13.01 -2.57
C ASN A 74 -4.77 12.26 -3.07
N VAL A 75 -4.60 11.05 -3.62
CA VAL A 75 -5.72 10.21 -4.08
C VAL A 75 -6.59 9.78 -2.90
N ILE A 76 -5.99 9.35 -1.78
CA ILE A 76 -6.69 8.94 -0.56
C ILE A 76 -7.55 10.10 -0.02
N LEU A 77 -6.95 11.28 0.12
CA LEU A 77 -7.67 12.47 0.62
C LEU A 77 -8.80 12.91 -0.32
N LYS A 78 -8.60 12.86 -1.64
CA LYS A 78 -9.66 13.12 -2.63
C LYS A 78 -10.82 12.12 -2.53
N LYS A 79 -10.52 10.88 -2.15
CA LYS A 79 -11.52 9.83 -1.90
C LYS A 79 -12.13 9.90 -0.50
N GLN A 80 -11.92 11.01 0.24
CA GLN A 80 -12.45 11.25 1.59
C GLN A 80 -11.99 10.25 2.65
N ASP A 81 -10.92 9.50 2.38
CA ASP A 81 -10.25 8.64 3.34
C ASP A 81 -9.19 9.42 4.14
N LYS A 82 -8.73 8.83 5.24
CA LYS A 82 -7.71 9.41 6.10
C LYS A 82 -6.34 8.93 5.68
N ALA A 83 -5.45 9.84 5.31
CA ALA A 83 -4.08 9.54 4.94
C ALA A 83 -3.12 9.81 6.09
N GLY A 84 -2.27 8.84 6.41
CA GLY A 84 -1.17 8.96 7.36
C GLY A 84 0.08 8.31 6.79
N MET A 85 1.23 8.62 7.36
CA MET A 85 2.49 8.01 6.95
C MET A 85 3.48 7.92 8.11
N PHE A 86 4.46 7.06 7.98
CA PHE A 86 5.66 7.02 8.80
C PHE A 86 6.80 6.35 8.06
N ALA A 87 8.03 6.75 8.39
CA ALA A 87 9.24 6.13 7.90
C ALA A 87 9.91 5.33 9.01
N PHE A 88 10.57 4.25 8.66
CA PHE A 88 11.27 3.42 9.64
C PHE A 88 12.59 2.88 9.09
N SER A 89 13.53 2.69 10.02
CA SER A 89 14.76 1.90 9.86
C SER A 89 15.05 1.25 11.23
N LYS A 90 16.05 1.67 11.95
CA LYS A 90 16.27 1.29 13.37
C LYS A 90 15.15 1.78 14.30
N ARG A 91 14.48 2.88 13.94
CA ARG A 91 13.39 3.51 14.69
C ARG A 91 12.30 3.94 13.72
N VAL A 92 11.09 4.10 14.25
CA VAL A 92 10.01 4.73 13.49
C VAL A 92 10.09 6.23 13.69
N GLU A 93 10.14 6.95 12.59
CA GLU A 93 10.32 8.41 12.53
C GLU A 93 9.32 9.02 11.55
N ASN A 94 9.32 10.35 11.45
CA ASN A 94 8.52 11.09 10.46
C ASN A 94 7.04 10.66 10.45
N ARG A 95 6.43 10.55 11.63
CA ARG A 95 5.05 10.08 11.73
C ARG A 95 4.06 11.20 11.51
N VAL A 96 3.11 10.95 10.61
CA VAL A 96 1.90 11.74 10.41
C VAL A 96 0.70 10.82 10.67
N VAL A 97 -0.14 11.19 11.64
CA VAL A 97 -1.36 10.42 11.97
C VAL A 97 -2.36 10.52 10.82
N ALA A 98 -3.10 9.43 10.56
CA ALA A 98 -4.07 9.41 9.48
C ALA A 98 -5.28 10.31 9.78
N GLU A 99 -5.40 11.39 9.05
CA GLU A 99 -6.49 12.36 9.13
C GLU A 99 -6.94 12.78 7.71
N LYS A 100 -8.09 13.47 7.62
CA LYS A 100 -8.59 14.01 6.34
C LYS A 100 -8.74 15.55 6.35
N ARG A 101 -7.93 16.20 7.19
CA ARG A 101 -7.93 17.67 7.27
C ARG A 101 -7.33 18.29 6.01
N SER A 102 -7.72 19.53 5.70
CA SER A 102 -7.16 20.26 4.54
C SER A 102 -5.64 20.43 4.60
N SER A 103 -5.08 20.56 5.82
CA SER A 103 -3.63 20.67 6.06
C SER A 103 -2.87 19.35 5.97
N GLN A 104 -3.56 18.21 5.88
CA GLN A 104 -2.95 16.87 5.95
C GLN A 104 -1.91 16.67 4.85
N MET A 105 -2.22 17.09 3.63
CA MET A 105 -1.30 16.97 2.50
C MET A 105 0.00 17.73 2.73
N HIS A 106 -0.09 18.92 3.32
CA HIS A 106 1.09 19.74 3.65
C HIS A 106 1.96 19.08 4.71
N GLN A 107 1.36 18.51 5.77
CA GLN A 107 2.08 17.78 6.82
C GLN A 107 2.80 16.54 6.25
N ILE A 108 2.15 15.79 5.36
CA ILE A 108 2.76 14.65 4.69
C ILE A 108 3.95 15.11 3.84
N LEU A 109 3.80 16.18 3.06
CA LEU A 109 4.85 16.71 2.21
C LEU A 109 6.06 17.17 3.02
N GLU A 110 5.87 17.91 4.10
CA GLU A 110 6.96 18.35 5.00
C GLU A 110 7.67 17.15 5.63
N SER A 111 6.90 16.13 6.03
CA SER A 111 7.45 14.90 6.61
C SER A 111 8.30 14.12 5.62
N LEU A 112 7.84 14.03 4.34
CA LEU A 112 8.55 13.34 3.26
C LEU A 112 9.83 14.06 2.84
N TYR A 113 9.84 15.39 2.85
CA TYR A 113 10.99 16.20 2.42
C TYR A 113 12.28 15.90 3.20
N ASN A 114 12.15 15.54 4.48
CA ASN A 114 13.28 15.28 5.37
C ASN A 114 13.71 13.80 5.42
N ILE A 115 13.07 12.91 4.63
CA ILE A 115 13.44 11.50 4.64
C ILE A 115 14.69 11.28 3.80
N LYS A 116 15.69 10.65 4.43
CA LYS A 116 16.93 10.20 3.77
C LYS A 116 17.16 8.73 4.09
N THR A 117 17.82 8.01 3.17
CA THR A 117 18.20 6.62 3.42
C THR A 117 19.23 6.52 4.53
N ASP A 118 18.98 5.57 5.44
CA ASP A 118 19.97 5.12 6.42
C ASP A 118 20.76 3.94 5.85
N PHE A 119 22.01 3.75 6.33
CA PHE A 119 22.80 2.56 6.00
C PHE A 119 22.46 1.35 6.88
N PHE A 120 21.49 1.48 7.78
CA PHE A 120 21.13 0.44 8.74
C PHE A 120 20.13 -0.55 8.15
N GLU A 121 20.09 -1.76 8.71
CA GLU A 121 19.02 -2.69 8.48
C GLU A 121 17.75 -2.23 9.21
N SER A 122 16.62 -2.45 8.58
CA SER A 122 15.32 -2.04 9.12
C SER A 122 14.83 -3.02 10.17
N ASP A 123 14.42 -2.49 11.32
CA ASP A 123 13.94 -3.26 12.48
C ASP A 123 12.41 -3.42 12.41
N TYR A 124 11.96 -4.55 11.89
CA TYR A 124 10.55 -4.88 11.77
C TYR A 124 9.89 -5.20 13.12
N SER A 125 10.68 -5.58 14.13
CA SER A 125 10.13 -5.79 15.48
C SER A 125 9.67 -4.48 16.07
N ARG A 126 10.47 -3.44 15.93
CA ARG A 126 10.10 -2.06 16.33
C ARG A 126 8.96 -1.50 15.51
N LEU A 127 8.95 -1.75 14.20
CA LEU A 127 7.83 -1.39 13.33
C LEU A 127 6.52 -2.00 13.85
N TYR A 128 6.52 -3.30 14.13
CA TYR A 128 5.35 -4.00 14.68
C TYR A 128 4.91 -3.42 16.04
N ALA A 129 5.85 -3.24 16.96
CA ALA A 129 5.55 -2.70 18.28
C ALA A 129 4.97 -1.28 18.20
N ASP A 130 5.50 -0.47 17.30
CA ASP A 130 5.07 0.89 17.08
C ASP A 130 3.67 0.97 16.46
N ILE A 131 3.39 0.17 15.42
CA ILE A 131 2.06 0.06 14.81
C ILE A 131 1.04 -0.37 15.87
N LYS A 132 1.34 -1.42 16.65
CA LYS A 132 0.46 -1.93 17.69
C LYS A 132 0.16 -0.91 18.78
N LYS A 133 1.13 -0.04 19.11
CA LYS A 133 0.98 1.01 20.14
C LYS A 133 0.14 2.19 19.65
N ASN A 134 0.28 2.58 18.38
CA ASN A 134 -0.18 3.88 17.89
C ASN A 134 -1.35 3.80 16.90
N ILE A 135 -1.64 2.62 16.35
CA ILE A 135 -2.75 2.42 15.40
C ILE A 135 -3.73 1.45 16.03
N ASN A 136 -4.74 2.00 16.74
CA ASN A 136 -5.69 1.21 17.53
C ASN A 136 -6.88 0.67 16.71
N HIS A 137 -7.12 1.22 15.53
CA HIS A 137 -8.23 0.81 14.67
C HIS A 137 -7.72 0.04 13.47
N ARG A 138 -8.52 -0.93 13.00
CA ARG A 138 -8.21 -1.65 11.76
C ARG A 138 -8.00 -0.64 10.63
N SER A 139 -6.87 -0.71 9.97
CA SER A 139 -6.42 0.25 8.97
C SER A 139 -5.77 -0.47 7.81
N LEU A 140 -5.70 0.16 6.65
CA LEU A 140 -4.85 -0.30 5.56
C LEU A 140 -3.42 0.21 5.80
N ILE A 141 -2.46 -0.70 5.81
CA ILE A 141 -1.04 -0.37 5.89
C ILE A 141 -0.38 -0.78 4.58
N ILE A 142 0.18 0.19 3.88
CA ILE A 142 0.94 -0.01 2.64
C ILE A 142 2.41 0.13 2.99
N LEU A 143 3.12 -0.98 2.97
CA LEU A 143 4.53 -1.05 3.35
C LEU A 143 5.39 -1.06 2.09
N TYR A 144 6.14 0.01 1.88
CA TYR A 144 7.17 0.11 0.84
C TYR A 144 8.50 -0.40 1.40
N THR A 145 9.00 -1.48 0.85
CA THR A 145 10.26 -2.10 1.24
C THR A 145 10.88 -2.86 0.07
N ASN A 146 11.97 -3.57 0.27
CA ASN A 146 12.52 -4.47 -0.72
C ASN A 146 13.07 -5.73 -0.05
N PHE A 147 12.61 -6.89 -0.50
CA PHE A 147 13.16 -8.19 -0.11
C PHE A 147 13.93 -8.77 -1.29
N GLU A 148 15.22 -8.96 -1.14
CA GLU A 148 16.09 -9.52 -2.18
C GLU A 148 15.93 -11.03 -2.28
N THR A 149 15.85 -11.73 -1.14
CA THR A 149 15.79 -13.18 -1.03
C THR A 149 14.62 -13.64 -0.17
N LEU A 150 14.22 -14.90 -0.35
CA LEU A 150 13.18 -15.52 0.47
C LEU A 150 13.59 -15.58 1.96
N ASP A 151 14.87 -15.81 2.25
CA ASP A 151 15.39 -15.83 3.62
C ASP A 151 15.29 -14.46 4.30
N SER A 152 15.48 -13.37 3.55
CA SER A 152 15.30 -12.02 4.07
C SER A 152 13.84 -11.78 4.46
N LEU A 153 12.88 -12.29 3.69
CA LEU A 153 11.46 -12.28 4.05
C LEU A 153 11.18 -13.11 5.30
N HIS A 154 11.68 -14.36 5.36
CA HIS A 154 11.39 -15.27 6.46
C HIS A 154 11.80 -14.71 7.82
N ARG A 155 12.92 -13.97 7.90
CA ARG A 155 13.33 -13.27 9.12
C ARG A 155 12.32 -12.23 9.59
N GLN A 156 11.63 -11.55 8.67
CA GLN A 156 10.68 -10.49 8.98
C GLN A 156 9.22 -10.95 9.04
N LEU A 157 8.96 -12.14 8.53
CA LEU A 157 7.61 -12.71 8.39
C LEU A 157 6.81 -12.80 9.70
N PRO A 158 7.39 -13.12 10.87
CA PRO A 158 6.65 -13.12 12.13
C PRO A 158 6.03 -11.76 12.46
N TYR A 159 6.74 -10.67 12.20
CA TYR A 159 6.29 -9.30 12.45
C TYR A 159 5.22 -8.87 11.45
N LEU A 160 5.41 -9.19 10.16
CA LEU A 160 4.42 -8.93 9.12
C LEU A 160 3.10 -9.66 9.40
N LYS A 161 3.16 -10.92 9.84
CA LYS A 161 1.97 -11.68 10.29
C LYS A 161 1.31 -11.02 11.49
N GLY A 162 2.10 -10.51 12.44
CA GLY A 162 1.59 -9.78 13.60
C GLY A 162 0.79 -8.53 13.18
N ILE A 163 1.28 -7.77 12.21
CA ILE A 163 0.59 -6.60 11.65
C ILE A 163 -0.69 -7.04 10.91
N ALA A 164 -0.59 -8.08 10.07
CA ALA A 164 -1.70 -8.56 9.25
C ALA A 164 -2.89 -9.10 10.06
N LYS A 165 -2.68 -9.54 11.33
CA LYS A 165 -3.77 -9.95 12.24
C LYS A 165 -4.70 -8.81 12.62
N SER A 166 -4.18 -7.58 12.75
CA SER A 166 -4.93 -6.42 13.25
C SER A 166 -5.30 -5.44 12.14
N HIS A 167 -4.52 -5.42 11.06
CA HIS A 167 -4.64 -4.47 9.97
C HIS A 167 -4.64 -5.18 8.63
N LEU A 168 -5.12 -4.52 7.59
CA LEU A 168 -4.92 -4.99 6.22
C LEU A 168 -3.53 -4.56 5.76
N LEU A 169 -2.65 -5.53 5.48
CA LEU A 169 -1.27 -5.25 5.08
C LEU A 169 -1.07 -5.50 3.58
N VAL A 170 -0.55 -4.49 2.90
CA VAL A 170 -0.07 -4.56 1.52
C VAL A 170 1.43 -4.33 1.55
N VAL A 171 2.21 -5.29 1.11
CA VAL A 171 3.67 -5.16 0.96
C VAL A 171 3.98 -4.86 -0.48
N VAL A 172 4.62 -3.72 -0.71
CA VAL A 172 5.05 -3.26 -2.04
C VAL A 172 6.57 -3.39 -2.10
N PHE A 173 7.07 -4.12 -3.09
CA PHE A 173 8.49 -4.33 -3.28
C PHE A 173 8.85 -4.41 -4.77
N PHE A 174 10.13 -4.23 -5.06
CA PHE A 174 10.58 -3.91 -6.40
C PHE A 174 11.08 -5.12 -7.17
N GLN A 175 10.74 -5.17 -8.44
CA GLN A 175 11.35 -6.05 -9.41
C GLN A 175 12.60 -5.35 -10.00
N ASN A 176 13.71 -6.07 -10.07
CA ASN A 176 14.90 -5.54 -10.71
C ASN A 176 14.74 -5.70 -12.24
N THR A 177 14.70 -4.56 -12.94
CA THR A 177 14.52 -4.52 -14.40
C THR A 177 15.79 -4.86 -15.16
N GLU A 178 16.97 -4.55 -14.61
CA GLU A 178 18.26 -4.92 -15.21
C GLU A 178 18.41 -6.44 -15.35
N LEU A 179 17.90 -7.19 -14.34
CA LEU A 179 17.89 -8.66 -14.42
C LEU A 179 17.01 -9.17 -15.56
N ASN A 180 15.92 -8.49 -15.90
CA ASN A 180 15.07 -8.88 -17.02
C ASN A 180 15.79 -8.70 -18.36
N GLU A 181 16.62 -7.67 -18.51
CA GLU A 181 17.42 -7.46 -19.72
C GLU A 181 18.46 -8.60 -19.88
N ILE A 182 19.13 -8.98 -18.79
CA ILE A 182 20.08 -10.10 -18.78
C ILE A 182 19.38 -11.41 -19.11
N ILE A 183 18.19 -11.67 -18.54
CA ILE A 183 17.42 -12.90 -18.80
C ILE A 183 17.02 -12.99 -20.28
N ASN A 184 16.65 -11.87 -20.91
CA ASN A 184 16.19 -11.85 -22.29
C ASN A 184 17.33 -11.74 -23.32
N SER A 185 18.56 -11.43 -22.88
CA SER A 185 19.73 -11.36 -23.76
C SER A 185 20.13 -12.76 -24.27
N LYS A 186 20.75 -12.82 -25.45
CA LYS A 186 21.38 -14.05 -25.94
C LYS A 186 22.75 -14.18 -25.27
N ALA A 187 22.92 -15.22 -24.46
CA ALA A 187 24.20 -15.55 -23.86
C ALA A 187 25.08 -16.28 -24.88
N VAL A 188 26.28 -15.76 -25.12
CA VAL A 188 27.28 -16.30 -26.05
C VAL A 188 28.49 -16.85 -25.28
N THR A 189 28.83 -16.24 -24.15
CA THR A 189 29.96 -16.62 -23.30
C THR A 189 29.51 -17.40 -22.09
N VAL A 190 30.41 -18.22 -21.52
CA VAL A 190 30.14 -18.99 -20.27
C VAL A 190 29.78 -18.04 -19.12
N GLN A 191 30.41 -16.87 -19.05
CA GLN A 191 30.11 -15.88 -18.04
C GLN A 191 28.67 -15.35 -18.17
N GLU A 192 28.25 -15.00 -19.39
CA GLU A 192 26.88 -14.53 -19.64
C GLU A 192 25.82 -15.60 -19.33
N VAL A 193 26.12 -16.88 -19.58
CA VAL A 193 25.24 -18.00 -19.18
C VAL A 193 25.10 -18.04 -17.65
N TYR A 194 26.23 -17.89 -16.93
CA TYR A 194 26.22 -17.89 -15.46
C TYR A 194 25.42 -16.70 -14.91
N ASP A 195 25.66 -15.50 -15.41
CA ASP A 195 24.95 -14.29 -15.00
C ASP A 195 23.43 -14.41 -15.27
N LYS A 196 23.06 -15.01 -16.39
CA LYS A 196 21.65 -15.30 -16.72
C LYS A 196 21.00 -16.25 -15.74
N VAL A 197 21.67 -17.34 -15.39
CA VAL A 197 21.15 -18.34 -14.40
C VAL A 197 20.95 -17.66 -13.03
N ILE A 198 21.88 -16.80 -12.62
CA ILE A 198 21.75 -16.03 -11.38
C ILE A 198 20.56 -15.07 -11.46
N ALA A 199 20.41 -14.34 -12.57
CA ALA A 199 19.30 -13.42 -12.78
C ALA A 199 17.94 -14.14 -12.75
N GLU A 200 17.83 -15.30 -13.39
CA GLU A 200 16.64 -16.15 -13.36
C GLU A 200 16.30 -16.63 -11.92
N LYS A 201 17.34 -17.01 -11.15
CA LYS A 201 17.16 -17.39 -9.74
C LYS A 201 16.59 -16.25 -8.91
N PHE A 202 17.13 -15.03 -9.02
CA PHE A 202 16.61 -13.86 -8.31
C PHE A 202 15.17 -13.51 -8.71
N ALA A 203 14.86 -13.57 -10.00
CA ALA A 203 13.50 -13.35 -10.48
C ALA A 203 12.52 -14.41 -9.95
N PHE A 204 12.96 -15.66 -9.86
CA PHE A 204 12.19 -16.75 -9.27
C PHE A 204 11.95 -16.54 -7.77
N GLU A 205 12.97 -16.16 -7.01
CA GLU A 205 12.85 -15.88 -5.56
C GLU A 205 11.82 -14.76 -5.29
N LYS A 206 11.79 -13.70 -6.11
CA LYS A 206 10.76 -12.65 -5.99
C LYS A 206 9.33 -13.21 -6.12
N ARG A 207 9.11 -14.15 -7.03
CA ARG A 207 7.80 -14.83 -7.18
C ARG A 207 7.46 -15.72 -5.99
N LEU A 208 8.46 -16.41 -5.41
CA LEU A 208 8.28 -17.18 -4.18
C LEU A 208 7.89 -16.28 -3.00
N ILE A 209 8.48 -15.09 -2.88
CA ILE A 209 8.11 -14.09 -1.87
C ILE A 209 6.62 -13.70 -2.00
N VAL A 210 6.13 -13.43 -3.20
CA VAL A 210 4.70 -13.14 -3.46
C VAL A 210 3.81 -14.28 -2.96
N ASN A 211 4.16 -15.52 -3.33
CA ASN A 211 3.40 -16.70 -2.94
C ASN A 211 3.42 -16.94 -1.42
N GLU A 212 4.56 -16.70 -0.78
CA GLU A 212 4.71 -16.87 0.66
C GLU A 212 3.86 -15.85 1.43
N LEU A 213 3.88 -14.57 1.05
CA LEU A 213 3.04 -13.53 1.64
C LEU A 213 1.55 -13.86 1.49
N LYS A 214 1.13 -14.35 0.32
CA LYS A 214 -0.26 -14.72 0.03
C LYS A 214 -0.79 -15.81 0.96
N LYS A 215 0.02 -16.80 1.36
CA LYS A 215 -0.37 -17.87 2.30
C LYS A 215 -0.85 -17.34 3.65
N TYR A 216 -0.37 -16.16 4.05
CA TYR A 216 -0.72 -15.52 5.32
C TYR A 216 -1.73 -14.38 5.20
N GLY A 217 -2.39 -14.27 4.04
CA GLY A 217 -3.38 -13.22 3.80
C GLY A 217 -2.78 -11.81 3.66
N ILE A 218 -1.47 -11.71 3.42
CA ILE A 218 -0.76 -10.46 3.18
C ILE A 218 -0.82 -10.19 1.68
N TYR A 219 -1.39 -9.05 1.30
CA TYR A 219 -1.37 -8.61 -0.09
C TYR A 219 0.03 -8.15 -0.48
N SER A 220 0.41 -8.42 -1.72
CA SER A 220 1.72 -7.99 -2.23
C SER A 220 1.59 -7.37 -3.60
N VAL A 221 2.42 -6.38 -3.85
CA VAL A 221 2.60 -5.73 -5.16
C VAL A 221 4.07 -5.84 -5.51
N LEU A 222 4.40 -6.66 -6.49
CA LEU A 222 5.73 -6.74 -7.09
C LEU A 222 5.70 -5.90 -8.37
N THR A 223 6.43 -4.79 -8.38
CA THR A 223 6.35 -3.80 -9.44
C THR A 223 7.73 -3.29 -9.85
N GLN A 224 7.83 -2.77 -11.07
CA GLN A 224 8.98 -1.99 -11.50
C GLN A 224 8.93 -0.61 -10.83
N PRO A 225 10.08 0.01 -10.50
CA PRO A 225 10.09 1.31 -9.84
C PRO A 225 9.28 2.39 -10.57
N GLU A 226 9.31 2.41 -11.89
CA GLU A 226 8.57 3.36 -12.73
C GLU A 226 7.05 3.25 -12.58
N ASN A 227 6.54 2.02 -12.40
CA ASN A 227 5.11 1.73 -12.29
C ASN A 227 4.60 1.74 -10.84
N LEU A 228 5.49 1.96 -9.86
CA LEU A 228 5.17 1.89 -8.44
C LEU A 228 3.94 2.70 -8.05
N THR A 229 3.89 3.95 -8.50
CA THR A 229 2.79 4.86 -8.16
C THR A 229 1.46 4.34 -8.70
N LEU A 230 1.44 3.92 -9.97
CA LEU A 230 0.23 3.42 -10.62
C LEU A 230 -0.27 2.13 -9.97
N ASP A 231 0.62 1.17 -9.76
CA ASP A 231 0.26 -0.15 -9.21
C ASP A 231 -0.23 -0.04 -7.76
N THR A 232 0.38 0.86 -6.97
CA THR A 232 -0.04 1.10 -5.59
C THR A 232 -1.42 1.76 -5.53
N ILE A 233 -1.69 2.74 -6.39
CA ILE A 233 -3.00 3.39 -6.50
C ILE A 233 -4.05 2.35 -6.92
N ASN A 234 -3.78 1.56 -7.95
CA ASN A 234 -4.69 0.51 -8.41
C ASN A 234 -4.99 -0.50 -7.30
N LYS A 235 -3.97 -0.87 -6.51
CA LYS A 235 -4.16 -1.80 -5.39
C LYS A 235 -5.01 -1.19 -4.28
N TYR A 236 -4.82 0.08 -3.95
CA TYR A 236 -5.69 0.79 -3.01
C TYR A 236 -7.14 0.85 -3.50
N LEU A 237 -7.36 1.23 -4.76
CA LEU A 237 -8.70 1.31 -5.34
C LEU A 237 -9.38 -0.07 -5.41
N GLU A 238 -8.65 -1.13 -5.74
CA GLU A 238 -9.15 -2.51 -5.71
C GLU A 238 -9.63 -2.91 -4.32
N ILE A 239 -8.83 -2.64 -3.29
CA ILE A 239 -9.16 -2.95 -1.89
C ILE A 239 -10.40 -2.16 -1.44
N LYS A 240 -10.46 -0.87 -1.79
CA LYS A 240 -11.61 -0.01 -1.47
C LYS A 240 -12.89 -0.49 -2.17
N ALA A 241 -12.81 -0.82 -3.46
CA ALA A 241 -13.96 -1.31 -4.22
C ALA A 241 -14.50 -2.66 -3.71
N ARG A 242 -13.64 -3.50 -3.14
CA ARG A 242 -14.04 -4.80 -2.54
C ARG A 242 -14.64 -4.66 -1.14
N GLY A 243 -14.59 -3.49 -0.52
CA GLY A 243 -15.10 -3.28 0.84
C GLY A 243 -14.41 -4.14 1.91
N ILE A 244 -13.11 -4.44 1.74
CA ILE A 244 -12.36 -5.35 2.63
C ILE A 244 -11.89 -4.63 3.92
N LEU A 245 -11.97 -3.31 3.94
CA LEU A 245 -11.56 -2.44 5.04
C LEU A 245 -12.66 -2.19 6.05
#